data_e6667bcaad58aa8ca33695392b41271f
#
_entry.id   e6667bcaad58aa8ca33695392b41271f
#
_cell.length_a   1.000
_cell.length_b   1.000
_cell.length_c   1.000
_cell.angle_alpha   90.00
_cell.angle_beta   90.00
_cell.angle_gamma   90.00
#
_symmetry.space_group_name_H-M   'P 1'
#
loop_
_entity.id
_entity.type
_entity.pdbx_description
1 polymer ?
#
loop_
_entity_poly.entity_id
_entity_poly.type
_entity_poly.pdbx_seq_one_letter_code
_entity_poly.pdbx_strand_id
1 'polypeptide(L)' 'MLTVMVTEAGGPAAVGLIKSLRKYSSDIQILAVDADPSASGIHISDHGHT' A
#
# COMPACT_ATOMS: atom_id res chain seq x y z
N MET A 1 8.30 -3.94 -14.36
CA MET A 1 7.35 -3.61 -13.29
C MET A 1 7.92 -4.00 -11.93
N LEU A 2 7.79 -3.14 -10.96
CA LEU A 2 8.26 -3.37 -9.59
C LEU A 2 7.07 -3.60 -8.68
N THR A 3 7.14 -4.65 -7.84
CA THR A 3 6.14 -4.90 -6.80
C THR A 3 6.72 -4.51 -5.46
N VAL A 4 6.02 -3.65 -4.75
CA VAL A 4 6.43 -3.15 -3.42
C VAL A 4 5.43 -3.63 -2.38
N MET A 5 5.93 -4.29 -1.34
CA MET A 5 5.10 -4.70 -0.20
C MET A 5 5.16 -3.61 0.87
N VAL A 6 3.99 -3.17 1.33
CA VAL A 6 3.88 -2.20 2.41
C VAL A 6 3.20 -2.89 3.59
N THR A 7 3.92 -3.03 4.69
CA THR A 7 3.39 -3.62 5.93
C THR A 7 2.75 -2.55 6.81
N GLU A 8 1.91 -2.98 7.73
CA GLU A 8 1.19 -2.08 8.65
C GLU A 8 0.42 -1.00 7.86
N ALA A 9 -0.29 -1.44 6.83
CA ALA A 9 -0.90 -0.55 5.85
C ALA A 9 -2.02 0.33 6.40
N GLY A 10 -2.50 0.06 7.62
CA GLY A 10 -3.48 0.90 8.29
C GLY A 10 -2.90 2.12 8.97
N GLY A 11 -1.57 2.20 9.11
CA GLY A 11 -0.92 3.33 9.76
C GLY A 11 -0.85 4.56 8.83
N PRO A 12 -0.85 5.78 9.40
CA PRO A 12 -0.80 7.00 8.59
C PRO A 12 0.49 7.11 7.78
N ALA A 13 1.60 6.59 8.28
CA ALA A 13 2.86 6.60 7.55
C ALA A 13 2.78 5.73 6.29
N ALA A 14 2.10 4.59 6.37
CA ALA A 14 1.94 3.70 5.22
C ALA A 14 1.09 4.33 4.13
N VAL A 15 0.00 5.00 4.49
CA VAL A 15 -0.86 5.69 3.53
C VAL A 15 -0.07 6.77 2.79
N GLY A 16 0.73 7.55 3.50
CA GLY A 16 1.58 8.57 2.90
C GLY A 16 2.62 7.98 1.96
N LEU A 17 3.23 6.86 2.36
CA LEU A 17 4.20 6.15 1.53
C LEU A 17 3.57 5.65 0.23
N ILE A 18 2.40 5.03 0.31
CA ILE A 18 1.71 4.52 -0.87
C ILE A 18 1.41 5.64 -1.85
N LYS A 19 0.90 6.77 -1.37
CA LYS A 19 0.62 7.92 -2.21
C LYS A 19 1.89 8.48 -2.86
N SER A 20 3.01 8.50 -2.13
CA SER A 20 4.29 8.94 -2.67
C SER A 20 4.81 8.01 -3.74
N LEU A 21 4.68 6.70 -3.55
CA LEU A 21 5.09 5.71 -4.54
C LEU A 21 4.29 5.86 -5.83
N ARG A 22 2.99 6.13 -5.74
CA ARG A 22 2.15 6.35 -6.90
C ARG A 22 2.59 7.58 -7.70
N LYS A 23 3.00 8.65 -7.01
CA LYS A 23 3.52 9.84 -7.67
C LYS A 23 4.86 9.60 -8.33
N TYR A 24 5.70 8.74 -7.71
CA TYR A 24 7.03 8.45 -8.22
C TYR A 24 6.99 7.69 -9.54
N SER A 25 6.12 6.70 -9.64
CA SER A 25 6.03 5.87 -10.85
C SER A 25 4.67 5.21 -10.95
N SER A 26 4.09 5.22 -12.16
CA SER A 26 2.86 4.48 -12.44
C SER A 26 3.13 2.99 -12.72
N ASP A 27 4.40 2.60 -12.86
CA ASP A 27 4.79 1.21 -13.15
C ASP A 27 5.12 0.43 -11.87
N ILE A 28 4.42 0.72 -10.79
CA ILE A 28 4.60 0.04 -9.51
C ILE A 28 3.30 -0.65 -9.12
N GLN A 29 3.42 -1.93 -8.74
CA GLN A 29 2.34 -2.66 -8.09
C GLN A 29 2.56 -2.60 -6.59
N ILE A 30 1.53 -2.26 -5.83
CA ILE A 30 1.63 -2.15 -4.38
C ILE A 30 0.80 -3.24 -3.73
N LEU A 31 1.45 -4.06 -2.91
CA LEU A 31 0.81 -5.06 -2.07
C LEU A 31 0.79 -4.54 -0.64
N ALA A 32 -0.37 -4.20 -0.14
CA ALA A 32 -0.54 -3.73 1.23
C ALA A 32 -0.93 -4.87 2.16
N VAL A 33 -0.29 -4.96 3.31
CA VAL A 33 -0.51 -6.02 4.28
C VAL A 33 -0.80 -5.40 5.64
N ASP A 34 -1.89 -5.85 6.28
CA ASP A 34 -2.24 -5.46 7.64
C ASP A 34 -3.12 -6.54 8.25
N ALA A 35 -3.07 -6.68 9.57
CA ALA A 35 -3.91 -7.65 10.28
C ALA A 35 -5.39 -7.24 10.25
N ASP A 36 -5.68 -5.96 10.03
CA ASP A 36 -7.04 -5.42 9.97
C ASP A 36 -7.47 -5.28 8.50
N PRO A 37 -8.50 -6.03 8.05
CA PRO A 37 -8.94 -5.94 6.66
C PRO A 37 -9.55 -4.59 6.27
N SER A 38 -9.87 -3.74 7.24
CA SER A 38 -10.36 -2.39 6.97
C SER A 38 -9.26 -1.33 6.94
N ALA A 39 -7.98 -1.75 7.02
CA ALA A 39 -6.86 -0.82 7.00
C ALA A 39 -6.86 0.05 5.74
N SER A 40 -6.65 1.35 5.91
CA SER A 40 -6.76 2.33 4.82
C SER A 40 -5.84 2.01 3.64
N GLY A 41 -4.60 1.59 3.92
CA GLY A 41 -3.63 1.28 2.87
C GLY A 41 -4.05 0.13 1.97
N ILE A 42 -4.82 -0.83 2.51
CA ILE A 42 -5.32 -1.96 1.71
C ILE A 42 -6.26 -1.47 0.62
N HIS A 43 -7.09 -0.48 0.93
CA HIS A 43 -8.10 0.02 0.00
C HIS A 43 -7.57 0.95 -1.09
N ILE A 44 -6.34 1.45 -0.95
CA ILE A 44 -5.71 2.33 -1.93
C ILE A 44 -4.56 1.66 -2.69
N SER A 45 -4.33 0.39 -2.43
CA SER A 45 -3.27 -0.40 -3.08
C SER A 45 -3.82 -1.25 -4.21
N ASP A 46 -2.94 -1.82 -5.03
CA ASP A 46 -3.35 -2.74 -6.10
C ASP A 46 -3.86 -4.05 -5.53
N HIS A 47 -3.22 -4.54 -4.47
CA HIS A 47 -3.60 -5.78 -3.80
C HIS A 47 -3.53 -5.57 -2.29
N GLY A 48 -4.45 -6.19 -1.56
CA GLY A 48 -4.47 -6.18 -0.11
C GLY A 48 -4.44 -7.60 0.45
N HIS A 49 -3.77 -7.78 1.59
CA HIS A 49 -3.71 -9.06 2.27
C HIS A 49 -3.70 -8.85 3.78
N THR A 50 -4.42 -9.68 4.51
CA THR A 50 -4.49 -9.64 5.98
C THR A 50 -3.71 -10.79 6.62
#